data_04be54ad87195e6ab73a1d7f244e8286
#
_entry.id   04be54ad87195e6ab73a1d7f244e8286
#
_cell.length_a   1.000
_cell.length_b   1.000
_cell.length_c   1.000
_cell.angle_alpha   90.00
_cell.angle_beta   90.00
_cell.angle_gamma   90.00
#
_symmetry.space_group_name_H-M   'P 1'
#
loop_
_entity.id
_entity.type
_entity.pdbx_description
1 polymer ?
#
loop_
_entity_poly.entity_id
_entity_poly.type
_entity_poly.pdbx_seq_one_letter_code
_entity_poly.pdbx_strand_id
1 'polypeptide(L)'
;MSFSQSLLILEAVTILSMVWASLTPHDYFSKQSLHHILLWIAGGLTMLGLTNILVHWDFLSLLLITFLGYLVAKINPKVSSLLMSKLPAEKLASTSSFLGLMVSFAMPLGTALFSSLAIWSLPLAWGTFAILGFTTLLLTTK
;
A
#
# COMPACT_ATOMS: atom_id res chain seq x y z
N MET A 1 22.67 -12.52 1.35
CA MET A 1 22.00 -12.13 0.09
C MET A 1 22.53 -10.77 -0.31
N SER A 2 22.72 -10.53 -1.63
CA SER A 2 23.06 -9.18 -2.09
C SER A 2 21.82 -8.27 -2.03
N PHE A 3 22.03 -6.96 -1.90
CA PHE A 3 20.93 -5.97 -1.87
C PHE A 3 19.99 -6.10 -3.08
N SER A 4 20.57 -6.34 -4.28
CA SER A 4 19.79 -6.55 -5.51
C SER A 4 18.90 -7.80 -5.47
N GLN A 5 19.38 -8.90 -4.88
CA GLN A 5 18.59 -10.11 -4.71
C GLN A 5 17.41 -9.90 -3.75
N SER A 6 17.64 -9.20 -2.65
CA SER A 6 16.58 -8.88 -1.70
C SER A 6 15.50 -8.00 -2.32
N LEU A 7 15.91 -7.01 -3.11
CA LEU A 7 15.00 -6.13 -3.84
C LEU A 7 14.16 -6.90 -4.86
N LEU A 8 14.78 -7.78 -5.65
CA LEU A 8 14.09 -8.61 -6.63
C LEU A 8 13.06 -9.55 -5.98
N ILE A 9 13.39 -10.16 -4.85
CA ILE A 9 12.45 -11.02 -4.11
C ILE A 9 11.25 -10.20 -3.63
N LEU A 10 11.50 -9.04 -3.05
CA LEU A 10 10.46 -8.16 -2.52
C LEU A 10 9.53 -7.68 -3.63
N GLU A 11 10.08 -7.29 -4.77
CA GLU A 11 9.32 -6.87 -5.94
C GLU A 11 8.52 -8.03 -6.55
N ALA A 12 9.13 -9.20 -6.71
CA ALA A 12 8.45 -10.40 -7.21
C ALA A 12 7.29 -10.81 -6.31
N VAL A 13 7.49 -10.82 -4.99
CA VAL A 13 6.44 -11.16 -4.02
C VAL A 13 5.30 -10.14 -4.06
N THR A 14 5.60 -8.86 -4.19
CA THR A 14 4.59 -7.80 -4.31
C THR A 14 3.76 -7.98 -5.59
N ILE A 15 4.41 -8.19 -6.73
CA ILE A 15 3.73 -8.42 -8.02
C ILE A 15 2.87 -9.69 -7.94
N LEU A 16 3.38 -10.79 -7.42
CA LEU A 16 2.63 -12.04 -7.27
C LEU A 16 1.40 -11.86 -6.38
N SER A 17 1.51 -11.10 -5.30
CA SER A 17 0.38 -10.80 -4.42
C SER A 17 -0.71 -9.98 -5.13
N MET A 18 -0.31 -9.02 -5.97
CA MET A 18 -1.24 -8.23 -6.78
C MET A 18 -1.92 -9.07 -7.85
N VAL A 19 -1.19 -9.98 -8.50
CA VAL A 19 -1.76 -10.94 -9.48
C VAL A 19 -2.77 -11.85 -8.78
N TRP A 20 -2.42 -12.39 -7.60
CA TRP A 20 -3.34 -13.21 -6.81
C TRP A 20 -4.61 -12.45 -6.43
N ALA A 21 -4.48 -11.20 -6.02
CA ALA A 21 -5.63 -10.35 -5.73
C ALA A 21 -6.55 -10.17 -6.94
N SER A 22 -5.99 -10.06 -8.13
CA SER A 22 -6.75 -9.93 -9.39
C SER A 22 -7.49 -11.21 -9.76
N LEU A 23 -6.90 -12.38 -9.45
CA LEU A 23 -7.49 -13.69 -9.71
C LEU A 23 -8.61 -14.06 -8.73
N THR A 24 -8.75 -13.33 -7.61
CA THR A 24 -9.76 -13.57 -6.57
C THR A 24 -10.78 -12.43 -6.50
N PRO A 25 -11.62 -12.21 -7.53
CA PRO A 25 -12.52 -11.05 -7.58
C PRO A 25 -13.67 -11.10 -6.57
N HIS A 26 -14.01 -12.29 -6.05
CA HIS A 26 -15.17 -12.52 -5.15
C HIS A 26 -14.77 -12.90 -3.72
N ASP A 27 -13.61 -12.54 -3.27
CA ASP A 27 -13.13 -12.82 -1.92
C ASP A 27 -13.77 -11.90 -0.86
N TYR A 28 -13.44 -12.16 0.41
CA TYR A 28 -13.94 -11.39 1.55
C TYR A 28 -13.64 -9.88 1.40
N PHE A 29 -12.43 -9.52 0.99
CA PHE A 29 -12.01 -8.12 0.85
C PHE A 29 -12.66 -7.40 -0.34
N SER A 30 -13.02 -8.13 -1.38
CA SER A 30 -13.77 -7.55 -2.50
C SER A 30 -15.18 -7.08 -2.10
N LYS A 31 -15.78 -7.71 -1.09
CA LYS A 31 -17.10 -7.36 -0.55
C LYS A 31 -17.05 -6.23 0.48
N GLN A 32 -15.88 -5.98 1.10
CA GLN A 32 -15.71 -4.93 2.09
C GLN A 32 -15.80 -3.54 1.48
N SER A 33 -16.23 -2.55 2.26
CA SER A 33 -16.22 -1.16 1.84
C SER A 33 -14.77 -0.65 1.66
N LEU A 34 -14.58 0.37 0.84
CA LEU A 34 -13.28 1.01 0.64
C LEU A 34 -12.67 1.45 1.98
N HIS A 35 -13.50 1.99 2.87
CA HIS A 35 -13.11 2.41 4.22
C HIS A 35 -12.48 1.26 5.04
N HIS A 36 -13.10 0.07 5.04
CA HIS A 36 -12.56 -1.08 5.76
C HIS A 36 -11.23 -1.56 5.18
N ILE A 37 -11.08 -1.54 3.85
CA ILE A 37 -9.78 -1.90 3.22
C ILE A 37 -8.70 -0.90 3.61
N LEU A 38 -9.01 0.40 3.64
CA LEU A 38 -8.06 1.42 4.08
C LEU A 38 -7.65 1.24 5.55
N LEU A 39 -8.58 0.84 6.43
CA LEU A 39 -8.25 0.49 7.82
C LEU A 39 -7.29 -0.70 7.91
N TRP A 40 -7.51 -1.74 7.12
CA TRP A 40 -6.60 -2.90 7.06
C TRP A 40 -5.22 -2.52 6.54
N ILE A 41 -5.14 -1.65 5.54
CA ILE A 41 -3.85 -1.16 5.01
C ILE A 41 -3.14 -0.30 6.06
N ALA A 42 -3.85 0.62 6.71
CA ALA A 42 -3.27 1.46 7.75
C ALA A 42 -2.74 0.64 8.93
N GLY A 43 -3.52 -0.37 9.38
CA GLY A 43 -3.10 -1.31 10.41
C GLY A 43 -1.89 -2.14 9.98
N GLY A 44 -1.89 -2.64 8.75
CA GLY A 44 -0.78 -3.42 8.18
C GLY A 44 0.52 -2.61 8.06
N LEU A 45 0.43 -1.34 7.62
CA LEU A 45 1.59 -0.43 7.58
C LEU A 45 2.15 -0.15 8.96
N THR A 46 1.27 0.08 9.95
CA THR A 46 1.69 0.28 11.35
C THR A 46 2.40 -0.96 11.88
N MET A 47 1.81 -2.15 11.67
CA MET A 47 2.42 -3.41 12.07
C MET A 47 3.75 -3.66 11.37
N LEU A 48 3.85 -3.40 10.06
CA LEU A 48 5.09 -3.54 9.31
C LEU A 48 6.20 -2.67 9.88
N GLY A 49 5.90 -1.39 10.17
CA GLY A 49 6.87 -0.48 10.77
C GLY A 49 7.32 -0.93 12.15
N LEU A 50 6.38 -1.29 13.03
CA LEU A 50 6.68 -1.75 14.40
C LEU A 50 7.46 -3.08 14.40
N THR A 51 7.10 -4.03 13.56
CA THR A 51 7.79 -5.32 13.45
C THR A 51 9.26 -5.14 13.09
N ASN A 52 9.55 -4.26 12.13
CA ASN A 52 10.93 -4.01 11.70
C ASN A 52 11.76 -3.20 12.72
N ILE A 53 11.11 -2.40 13.56
CA ILE A 53 11.80 -1.68 14.65
C ILE A 53 12.08 -2.61 15.83
N LEU A 54 11.10 -3.45 16.23
CA LEU A 54 11.15 -4.18 17.49
C LEU A 54 11.77 -5.57 17.37
N VAL A 55 11.48 -6.29 16.29
CA VAL A 55 11.73 -7.75 16.20
C VAL A 55 12.71 -8.11 15.08
N HIS A 56 12.85 -7.30 14.04
CA HIS A 56 13.68 -7.55 12.85
C HIS A 56 13.42 -8.93 12.22
N TRP A 57 12.16 -9.32 12.09
CA TRP A 57 11.73 -10.60 11.54
C TRP A 57 11.45 -10.46 10.03
N ASP A 58 12.41 -10.82 9.21
CA ASP A 58 12.32 -10.74 7.74
C ASP A 58 11.13 -11.52 7.18
N PHE A 59 10.84 -12.69 7.73
CA PHE A 59 9.72 -13.53 7.28
C PHE A 59 8.36 -12.88 7.56
N LEU A 60 8.18 -12.29 8.74
CA LEU A 60 6.94 -11.59 9.09
C LEU A 60 6.76 -10.32 8.26
N SER A 61 7.84 -9.60 8.01
CA SER A 61 7.85 -8.45 7.13
C SER A 61 7.43 -8.82 5.71
N LEU A 62 7.94 -9.94 5.18
CA LEU A 62 7.57 -10.45 3.86
C LEU A 62 6.08 -10.80 3.78
N LEU A 63 5.52 -11.46 4.80
CA LEU A 63 4.09 -11.76 4.89
C LEU A 63 3.24 -10.49 4.92
N LEU A 64 3.64 -9.50 5.71
CA LEU A 64 2.92 -8.21 5.80
C LEU A 64 2.97 -7.46 4.47
N ILE A 65 4.10 -7.43 3.78
CA ILE A 65 4.23 -6.81 2.46
C ILE A 65 3.35 -7.53 1.43
N THR A 66 3.33 -8.86 1.45
CA THR A 66 2.45 -9.66 0.58
C THR A 66 0.98 -9.31 0.83
N PHE A 67 0.59 -9.25 2.09
CA PHE A 67 -0.77 -8.90 2.49
C PHE A 67 -1.14 -7.48 2.08
N LEU A 68 -0.26 -6.51 2.30
CA LEU A 68 -0.45 -5.13 1.88
C LEU A 68 -0.57 -5.00 0.35
N GLY A 69 0.30 -5.67 -0.41
CA GLY A 69 0.22 -5.72 -1.87
C GLY A 69 -1.12 -6.27 -2.37
N TYR A 70 -1.61 -7.32 -1.72
CA TYR A 70 -2.92 -7.90 -2.00
C TYR A 70 -4.06 -6.88 -1.75
N LEU A 71 -4.05 -6.20 -0.62
CA LEU A 71 -5.08 -5.20 -0.28
C LEU A 71 -5.03 -3.98 -1.21
N VAL A 72 -3.84 -3.48 -1.53
CA VAL A 72 -3.66 -2.34 -2.45
C VAL A 72 -4.23 -2.66 -3.83
N ALA A 73 -4.04 -3.88 -4.33
CA ALA A 73 -4.61 -4.29 -5.62
C ALA A 73 -6.16 -4.31 -5.62
N LYS A 74 -6.79 -4.49 -4.45
CA LYS A 74 -8.26 -4.42 -4.33
C LYS A 74 -8.81 -3.00 -4.32
N ILE A 75 -7.99 -1.99 -4.06
CA ILE A 75 -8.43 -0.58 -4.05
C ILE A 75 -8.75 -0.09 -5.45
N ASN A 76 -7.89 -0.35 -6.42
CA ASN A 76 -8.01 0.21 -7.77
C ASN A 76 -9.38 -0.05 -8.42
N PRO A 77 -9.90 -1.29 -8.48
CA PRO A 77 -11.22 -1.53 -9.06
C PRO A 77 -12.35 -0.88 -8.25
N LYS A 78 -12.21 -0.76 -6.92
CA LYS A 78 -13.21 -0.09 -6.07
C LYS A 78 -13.25 1.41 -6.31
N VAL A 79 -12.10 2.06 -6.38
CA VAL A 79 -12.01 3.50 -6.69
C VAL A 79 -12.58 3.76 -8.08
N SER A 80 -12.21 2.95 -9.07
CA SER A 80 -12.74 3.06 -10.44
C SER A 80 -14.26 2.90 -10.49
N SER A 81 -14.81 1.93 -9.79
CA SER A 81 -16.25 1.71 -9.67
C SER A 81 -16.97 2.90 -9.01
N LEU A 82 -16.38 3.45 -7.93
CA LEU A 82 -16.92 4.64 -7.25
C LEU A 82 -16.91 5.88 -8.16
N LEU A 83 -15.84 6.07 -8.92
CA LEU A 83 -15.75 7.17 -9.88
C LEU A 83 -16.82 7.04 -10.95
N MET A 84 -16.97 5.85 -11.53
CA MET A 84 -17.97 5.58 -12.56
C MET A 84 -19.41 5.74 -12.06
N SER A 85 -19.67 5.46 -10.78
CA SER A 85 -21.01 5.55 -10.21
C SER A 85 -21.40 6.96 -9.76
N LYS A 86 -20.41 7.81 -9.42
CA LYS A 86 -20.66 9.13 -8.81
C LYS A 86 -20.37 10.32 -9.72
N LEU A 87 -19.59 10.10 -10.79
CA LEU A 87 -19.18 11.18 -11.69
C LEU A 87 -19.90 11.09 -13.04
N PRO A 88 -20.37 12.22 -13.59
CA PRO A 88 -20.85 12.27 -14.96
C PRO A 88 -19.71 11.97 -15.94
N ALA A 89 -20.05 11.36 -17.07
CA ALA A 89 -19.09 10.89 -18.09
C ALA A 89 -18.10 11.98 -18.54
N GLU A 90 -18.54 13.23 -18.61
CA GLU A 90 -17.72 14.38 -19.00
C GLU A 90 -16.58 14.67 -18.02
N LYS A 91 -16.76 14.41 -16.72
CA LYS A 91 -15.77 14.64 -15.67
C LYS A 91 -14.90 13.41 -15.36
N LEU A 92 -15.35 12.24 -15.79
CA LEU A 92 -14.71 10.97 -15.46
C LEU A 92 -13.27 10.91 -16.00
N ALA A 93 -13.06 11.31 -17.26
CA ALA A 93 -11.75 11.30 -17.91
C ALA A 93 -10.75 12.23 -17.20
N SER A 94 -11.15 13.48 -16.92
CA SER A 94 -10.27 14.44 -16.25
C SER A 94 -9.94 14.04 -14.82
N THR A 95 -10.91 13.53 -14.07
CA THR A 95 -10.70 13.07 -12.69
C THR A 95 -9.80 11.84 -12.64
N SER A 96 -10.01 10.86 -13.53
CA SER A 96 -9.14 9.67 -13.62
C SER A 96 -7.71 10.03 -14.00
N SER A 97 -7.52 10.94 -14.95
CA SER A 97 -6.20 11.44 -15.34
C SER A 97 -5.51 12.16 -14.20
N PHE A 98 -6.23 13.01 -13.46
CA PHE A 98 -5.70 13.72 -12.30
C PHE A 98 -5.26 12.74 -11.19
N LEU A 99 -6.09 11.74 -10.86
CA LEU A 99 -5.72 10.70 -9.89
C LEU A 99 -4.52 9.88 -10.37
N GLY A 100 -4.47 9.52 -11.64
CA GLY A 100 -3.32 8.83 -12.23
C GLY A 100 -2.03 9.64 -12.12
N LEU A 101 -2.09 10.94 -12.39
CA LEU A 101 -0.95 11.85 -12.19
C LEU A 101 -0.53 11.93 -10.73
N MET A 102 -1.48 12.07 -9.78
CA MET A 102 -1.16 12.11 -8.35
C MET A 102 -0.44 10.84 -7.90
N VAL A 103 -0.92 9.66 -8.30
CA VAL A 103 -0.28 8.37 -7.98
C VAL A 103 1.10 8.29 -8.62
N SER A 104 1.24 8.70 -9.89
CA SER A 104 2.52 8.67 -10.61
C SER A 104 3.57 9.59 -9.99
N PHE A 105 3.17 10.72 -9.40
CA PHE A 105 4.07 11.61 -8.66
C PHE A 105 4.34 11.10 -7.24
N ALA A 106 3.35 10.52 -6.58
CA ALA A 106 3.50 10.04 -5.20
C ALA A 106 4.52 8.88 -5.09
N MET A 107 4.58 8.00 -6.09
CA MET A 107 5.52 6.88 -6.09
C MET A 107 6.99 7.32 -6.06
N PRO A 108 7.52 8.12 -7.01
CA PRO A 108 8.93 8.53 -6.97
C PRO A 108 9.24 9.43 -5.76
N LEU A 109 8.31 10.28 -5.32
CA LEU A 109 8.48 11.09 -4.13
C LEU A 109 8.56 10.21 -2.87
N GLY A 110 7.68 9.26 -2.73
CA GLY A 110 7.70 8.30 -1.63
C GLY A 110 9.00 7.49 -1.62
N THR A 111 9.41 6.95 -2.77
CA THR A 111 10.66 6.19 -2.89
C THR A 111 11.86 7.04 -2.53
N ALA A 112 11.97 8.28 -3.03
CA ALA A 112 13.07 9.19 -2.72
C ALA A 112 13.11 9.52 -1.23
N LEU A 113 11.98 9.80 -0.60
CA LEU A 113 11.85 10.13 0.82
C LEU A 113 12.28 8.96 1.71
N PHE A 114 11.72 7.76 1.47
CA PHE A 114 12.04 6.58 2.26
C PHE A 114 13.47 6.09 2.03
N SER A 115 13.99 6.16 0.80
CA SER A 115 15.39 5.84 0.51
C SER A 115 16.34 6.80 1.24
N SER A 116 16.05 8.09 1.25
CA SER A 116 16.85 9.08 1.97
C SER A 116 16.85 8.83 3.48
N LEU A 117 15.68 8.54 4.06
CA LEU A 117 15.57 8.18 5.48
C LEU A 117 16.29 6.87 5.81
N ALA A 118 16.23 5.88 4.94
CA ALA A 118 16.90 4.60 5.12
C ALA A 118 18.43 4.72 5.08
N ILE A 119 18.98 5.65 4.27
CA ILE A 119 20.41 5.97 4.24
C ILE A 119 20.85 6.58 5.58
N TRP A 120 20.03 7.44 6.17
CA TRP A 120 20.35 8.07 7.46
C TRP A 120 20.19 7.08 8.62
N SER A 121 19.07 6.39 8.68
CA SER A 121 18.79 5.41 9.73
C SER A 121 17.63 4.50 9.30
N LEU A 122 17.90 3.22 9.22
CA LEU A 122 16.88 2.23 8.89
C LEU A 122 15.69 2.22 9.89
N PRO A 123 15.91 2.33 11.22
CA PRO A 123 14.82 2.48 12.18
C PRO A 123 13.96 3.72 11.97
N LEU A 124 14.53 4.85 11.53
CA LEU A 124 13.77 6.07 11.20
C LEU A 124 12.86 5.84 10.00
N ALA A 125 13.34 5.16 8.95
CA ALA A 125 12.51 4.83 7.80
C ALA A 125 11.32 3.95 8.21
N TRP A 126 11.54 2.92 9.00
CA TRP A 126 10.46 2.07 9.51
C TRP A 126 9.53 2.80 10.48
N GLY A 127 10.08 3.71 11.30
CA GLY A 127 9.30 4.58 12.18
C GLY A 127 8.34 5.48 11.42
N THR A 128 8.77 6.04 10.29
CA THR A 128 7.87 6.86 9.45
C THR A 128 6.73 6.04 8.85
N PHE A 129 6.96 4.79 8.45
CA PHE A 129 5.87 3.88 8.03
C PHE A 129 4.87 3.63 9.16
N ALA A 130 5.35 3.38 10.38
CA ALA A 130 4.50 3.16 11.54
C ALA A 130 3.66 4.41 11.86
N ILE A 131 4.27 5.59 11.84
CA ILE A 131 3.57 6.86 12.11
C ILE A 131 2.54 7.15 11.02
N LEU A 132 2.88 6.99 9.75
CA LEU A 132 1.95 7.18 8.64
C LEU A 132 0.78 6.21 8.70
N GLY A 133 1.04 4.94 8.99
CA GLY A 133 -0.01 3.94 9.19
C GLY A 133 -0.92 4.32 10.35
N PHE A 134 -0.36 4.69 11.49
CA PHE A 134 -1.12 5.06 12.68
C PHE A 134 -1.94 6.35 12.49
N THR A 135 -1.36 7.38 11.88
CA THR A 135 -2.10 8.62 11.56
C THR A 135 -3.26 8.37 10.59
N THR A 136 -3.03 7.54 9.58
CA THR A 136 -4.09 7.14 8.64
C THR A 136 -5.19 6.37 9.36
N LEU A 137 -4.84 5.50 10.28
CA LEU A 137 -5.79 4.73 11.10
C LEU A 137 -6.64 5.66 11.98
N LEU A 138 -6.03 6.66 12.63
CA LEU A 138 -6.76 7.65 13.43
C LEU A 138 -7.70 8.52 12.60
N LEU A 139 -7.31 8.89 11.39
CA LEU A 139 -8.13 9.70 10.49
C LEU A 139 -9.30 8.92 9.90
N THR A 140 -9.13 7.62 9.70
CA THR A 140 -10.19 6.76 9.15
C THR A 140 -11.16 6.25 10.22
N THR A 141 -10.83 6.27 11.49
CA THR A 141 -11.74 5.87 12.59
C THR A 141 -12.69 6.97 13.06
N LYS A 142 -12.51 8.19 12.57
CA LYS A 142 -13.43 9.32 12.81
C LYS A 142 -14.49 9.42 11.71
#